data_95244042175c8e65855ef775888e418f
#
_entry.id   95244042175c8e65855ef775888e418f
#
_cell.length_a   1.000
_cell.length_b   1.000
_cell.length_c   1.000
_cell.angle_alpha   90.00
_cell.angle_beta   90.00
_cell.angle_gamma   90.00
#
_symmetry.space_group_name_H-M   'P 1'
#
loop_
_entity.id
_entity.type
_entity.pdbx_description
1 polymer ?
#
loop_
_entity_poly.entity_id
_entity_poly.type
_entity_poly.pdbx_seq_one_letter_code
_entity_poly.pdbx_strand_id
1 'polypeptide(L)'
;SFGLKPFMLNGKEIAKTDIVRRKNLEGNFGGAITSLEYKDGGFDFAFGQALNYFNNDHFGEVHWVKDYVGTLDTKRRYYDNTGKKLDYNIFARANYKLFNQLNLFADLQYRNIDYRIDGTSDKKAVHDTNEQFHFFNPKVGATWLIAPNQQAYASLSVAHREPTRNNYEKEFDNAHSPLAERLMDYEVGYRIANRTWEASVGGYFMDYKNQFVLNGRLNDIGEAVSENVAKSYRMGVELAGAWKPSQHFRWDVNVSLSENKIKDYTPYLPDANGEKSVALPTKSSTTISFSPAVVANSILAYNYKGFAASLTSQYVGRQYLDNLEMKENSLDAYFVSHLNASYTFKLRGFKEITVGGTVYNLLDTMYETNGYSQSYLSATNEIKSNPRFYP
;
A
#
# COMPACT_ATOMS: atom_id res chain seq x y z
N SER A 1 26.77 18.70 -1.08
CA SER A 1 27.40 19.14 -2.34
C SER A 1 27.41 17.96 -3.31
N PHE A 2 27.09 18.23 -4.56
CA PHE A 2 27.05 17.23 -5.65
C PHE A 2 28.47 16.84 -6.15
N GLY A 3 29.49 16.98 -5.30
CA GLY A 3 30.89 16.70 -5.64
C GLY A 3 31.56 17.76 -6.53
N LEU A 4 30.86 18.85 -6.79
CA LEU A 4 31.41 19.99 -7.52
C LEU A 4 32.15 20.92 -6.54
N LYS A 5 33.33 21.37 -6.93
CA LYS A 5 34.07 22.40 -6.18
C LYS A 5 33.57 23.80 -6.58
N PRO A 6 33.63 24.80 -5.69
CA PRO A 6 33.41 26.17 -6.09
C PRO A 6 34.32 26.56 -7.25
N PHE A 7 33.84 27.42 -8.14
CA PHE A 7 34.59 27.86 -9.32
C PHE A 7 34.56 29.38 -9.47
N MET A 8 35.55 29.92 -10.16
CA MET A 8 35.66 31.36 -10.40
C MET A 8 34.98 31.78 -11.69
N LEU A 9 34.06 32.76 -11.59
CA LEU A 9 33.41 33.38 -12.74
C LEU A 9 33.58 34.90 -12.63
N ASN A 10 34.23 35.49 -13.62
CA ASN A 10 34.50 36.95 -13.64
C ASN A 10 35.13 37.49 -12.33
N GLY A 11 36.07 36.75 -11.76
CA GLY A 11 36.75 37.12 -10.52
C GLY A 11 35.98 36.91 -9.22
N LYS A 12 34.75 36.32 -9.31
CA LYS A 12 33.90 36.01 -8.15
C LYS A 12 33.82 34.50 -7.97
N GLU A 13 33.98 34.05 -6.72
CA GLU A 13 33.77 32.64 -6.39
C GLU A 13 32.27 32.29 -6.39
N ILE A 14 31.91 31.27 -7.14
CA ILE A 14 30.56 30.71 -7.22
C ILE A 14 30.53 29.40 -6.43
N ALA A 15 29.94 29.44 -5.24
CA ALA A 15 29.74 28.27 -4.37
C ALA A 15 28.33 27.67 -4.43
N LYS A 16 27.36 28.44 -4.97
CA LYS A 16 25.94 27.98 -5.17
C LYS A 16 25.50 28.40 -6.55
N THR A 17 24.90 27.49 -7.29
CA THR A 17 24.38 27.74 -8.64
C THR A 17 23.30 26.72 -8.98
N ASP A 18 22.54 26.97 -10.05
CA ASP A 18 21.53 26.04 -10.56
C ASP A 18 22.20 24.86 -11.25
N ILE A 19 21.64 23.68 -11.03
CA ILE A 19 22.10 22.43 -11.62
C ILE A 19 20.93 21.62 -12.17
N VAL A 20 21.20 20.82 -13.20
CA VAL A 20 20.34 19.72 -13.63
C VAL A 20 21.01 18.41 -13.22
N ARG A 21 20.36 17.66 -12.36
CA ARG A 21 20.83 16.35 -11.93
C ARG A 21 19.91 15.25 -12.44
N ARG A 22 20.45 14.07 -12.61
CA ARG A 22 19.72 12.85 -12.92
C ARG A 22 19.94 11.84 -11.80
N LYS A 23 18.87 11.25 -11.30
CA LYS A 23 18.91 10.08 -10.43
C LYS A 23 18.60 8.86 -11.29
N ASN A 24 19.46 7.86 -11.24
CA ASN A 24 19.38 6.65 -12.04
C ASN A 24 19.12 5.45 -11.13
N LEU A 25 18.41 4.49 -11.69
CA LEU A 25 18.10 3.22 -11.10
C LEU A 25 18.28 2.16 -12.17
N GLU A 26 19.29 1.29 -11.97
CA GLU A 26 19.61 0.21 -12.91
C GLU A 26 19.51 -1.13 -12.18
N GLY A 27 18.56 -1.97 -12.59
CA GLY A 27 18.27 -3.21 -11.90
C GLY A 27 18.26 -4.43 -12.80
N ASN A 28 18.71 -5.55 -12.23
CA ASN A 28 18.59 -6.87 -12.81
C ASN A 28 17.78 -7.75 -11.85
N PHE A 29 16.87 -8.51 -12.43
CA PHE A 29 16.06 -9.48 -11.70
C PHE A 29 16.09 -10.81 -12.45
N GLY A 30 16.23 -11.90 -11.70
CA GLY A 30 16.15 -13.25 -12.21
C GLY A 30 15.65 -14.20 -11.14
N GLY A 31 14.96 -15.26 -11.55
CA GLY A 31 14.44 -16.22 -10.59
C GLY A 31 13.95 -17.50 -11.25
N ALA A 32 13.67 -18.50 -10.40
CA ALA A 32 13.09 -19.76 -10.79
C ALA A 32 11.99 -20.15 -9.79
N ILE A 33 10.91 -20.70 -10.31
CA ILE A 33 9.80 -21.22 -9.52
C ILE A 33 9.54 -22.65 -9.98
N THR A 34 9.38 -23.56 -9.02
CA THR A 34 8.97 -24.94 -9.28
C THR A 34 7.85 -25.34 -8.36
N SER A 35 6.89 -26.11 -8.86
CA SER A 35 5.79 -26.65 -8.07
C SER A 35 5.46 -28.07 -8.49
N LEU A 36 5.01 -28.86 -7.53
CA LEU A 36 4.44 -30.19 -7.70
C LEU A 36 3.01 -30.15 -7.14
N GLU A 37 2.06 -30.62 -7.93
CA GLU A 37 0.66 -30.70 -7.53
C GLU A 37 0.21 -32.16 -7.54
N TYR A 38 -0.59 -32.51 -6.54
CA TYR A 38 -1.25 -33.82 -6.42
C TYR A 38 -2.72 -33.61 -6.09
N LYS A 39 -3.61 -34.30 -6.82
CA LYS A 39 -5.06 -34.22 -6.61
C LYS A 39 -5.65 -35.62 -6.65
N ASP A 40 -6.33 -35.99 -5.59
CA ASP A 40 -7.04 -37.28 -5.49
C ASP A 40 -8.20 -37.21 -4.49
N GLY A 41 -9.40 -37.61 -4.94
CA GLY A 41 -10.53 -37.96 -4.10
C GLY A 41 -11.07 -36.92 -3.10
N GLY A 42 -10.66 -35.66 -3.18
CA GLY A 42 -11.03 -34.61 -2.22
C GLY A 42 -9.84 -34.11 -1.41
N PHE A 43 -8.63 -34.58 -1.72
CA PHE A 43 -7.36 -34.08 -1.23
C PHE A 43 -6.59 -33.43 -2.37
N ASP A 44 -6.32 -32.13 -2.24
CA ASP A 44 -5.45 -31.37 -3.12
C ASP A 44 -4.22 -30.96 -2.34
N PHE A 45 -3.05 -31.29 -2.86
CA PHE A 45 -1.77 -30.92 -2.26
C PHE A 45 -0.90 -30.23 -3.29
N ALA A 46 -0.20 -29.17 -2.88
CA ALA A 46 0.81 -28.49 -3.67
C ALA A 46 2.05 -28.27 -2.81
N PHE A 47 3.20 -28.60 -3.35
CA PHE A 47 4.52 -28.29 -2.78
C PHE A 47 5.28 -27.47 -3.80
N GLY A 48 5.94 -26.40 -3.38
CA GLY A 48 6.71 -25.58 -4.30
C GLY A 48 7.81 -24.78 -3.62
N GLN A 49 8.65 -24.24 -4.47
CA GLN A 49 9.73 -23.35 -4.06
C GLN A 49 9.95 -22.26 -5.10
N ALA A 50 10.44 -21.11 -4.65
CA ALA A 50 10.88 -20.02 -5.50
C ALA A 50 12.22 -19.47 -4.99
N LEU A 51 13.11 -19.17 -5.93
CA LEU A 51 14.36 -18.47 -5.69
C LEU A 51 14.39 -17.25 -6.58
N ASN A 52 14.58 -16.08 -6.00
CA ASN A 52 14.64 -14.82 -6.71
C ASN A 52 15.91 -14.07 -6.31
N TYR A 53 16.59 -13.51 -7.30
CA TYR A 53 17.72 -12.63 -7.10
C TYR A 53 17.45 -11.28 -7.73
N PHE A 54 17.69 -10.23 -6.95
CA PHE A 54 17.55 -8.86 -7.38
C PHE A 54 18.83 -8.08 -7.05
N ASN A 55 19.33 -7.32 -8.03
CA ASN A 55 20.44 -6.40 -7.87
C ASN A 55 20.06 -5.07 -8.48
N ASN A 56 20.28 -3.97 -7.76
CA ASN A 56 19.86 -2.65 -8.19
C ASN A 56 20.88 -1.60 -7.78
N ASP A 57 21.41 -0.88 -8.75
CA ASP A 57 22.31 0.25 -8.57
C ASP A 57 21.52 1.55 -8.57
N HIS A 58 21.70 2.34 -7.51
CA HIS A 58 21.13 3.66 -7.35
C HIS A 58 22.25 4.68 -7.38
N PHE A 59 22.27 5.57 -8.36
CA PHE A 59 23.31 6.57 -8.49
C PHE A 59 22.79 7.88 -9.04
N GLY A 60 23.52 8.97 -8.79
CA GLY A 60 23.18 10.28 -9.27
C GLY A 60 24.32 10.93 -10.04
N GLU A 61 23.95 11.62 -11.13
CA GLU A 61 24.86 12.34 -12.00
C GLU A 61 24.44 13.80 -12.13
N VAL A 62 25.39 14.71 -12.35
CA VAL A 62 25.12 16.12 -12.66
C VAL A 62 25.32 16.33 -14.15
N HIS A 63 24.23 16.63 -14.87
CA HIS A 63 24.23 16.78 -16.31
C HIS A 63 24.46 18.21 -16.79
N TRP A 64 24.16 19.20 -15.95
CA TRP A 64 24.34 20.60 -16.29
C TRP A 64 24.54 21.46 -15.04
N VAL A 65 25.34 22.49 -15.15
CA VAL A 65 25.62 23.48 -14.09
C VAL A 65 25.61 24.84 -14.75
N LYS A 66 24.85 25.78 -14.23
CA LYS A 66 24.76 27.15 -14.76
C LYS A 66 26.10 27.85 -14.64
N ASP A 67 26.52 28.49 -15.74
CA ASP A 67 27.73 29.28 -15.84
C ASP A 67 29.04 28.56 -15.41
N TYR A 68 29.07 27.23 -15.53
CA TYR A 68 30.22 26.40 -15.13
C TYR A 68 31.43 26.67 -15.99
N VAL A 69 32.56 26.95 -15.35
CA VAL A 69 33.85 27.17 -16.01
C VAL A 69 34.66 25.89 -15.96
N GLY A 70 34.86 25.29 -17.14
CA GLY A 70 35.59 24.02 -17.31
C GLY A 70 34.75 22.93 -17.98
N THR A 71 35.30 21.72 -18.04
CA THR A 71 34.58 20.55 -18.58
C THR A 71 33.84 19.86 -17.46
N LEU A 72 32.51 19.74 -17.59
CA LEU A 72 31.69 19.00 -16.66
C LEU A 72 31.75 17.50 -16.99
N ASP A 73 32.21 16.69 -16.05
CA ASP A 73 32.09 15.24 -16.16
C ASP A 73 30.65 14.81 -15.81
N THR A 74 29.81 14.64 -16.84
CA THR A 74 28.40 14.29 -16.70
C THR A 74 28.16 12.83 -16.28
N LYS A 75 29.20 12.00 -16.31
CA LYS A 75 29.14 10.58 -15.89
C LYS A 75 29.64 10.39 -14.45
N ARG A 76 30.14 11.45 -13.82
CA ARG A 76 30.59 11.39 -12.44
C ARG A 76 29.39 11.18 -11.50
N ARG A 77 29.39 10.09 -10.79
CA ARG A 77 28.41 9.80 -9.75
C ARG A 77 28.70 10.64 -8.48
N TYR A 78 27.73 11.41 -8.03
CA TYR A 78 27.85 12.16 -6.77
C TYR A 78 27.36 11.36 -5.57
N TYR A 79 26.59 10.30 -5.80
CA TYR A 79 26.32 9.20 -4.89
C TYR A 79 26.22 7.91 -5.70
N ASP A 80 26.47 6.81 -5.01
CA ASP A 80 26.42 5.47 -5.60
C ASP A 80 26.18 4.45 -4.49
N ASN A 81 25.18 3.62 -4.66
CA ASN A 81 24.93 2.50 -3.78
C ASN A 81 24.23 1.37 -4.53
N THR A 82 24.46 0.15 -4.06
CA THR A 82 23.92 -1.07 -4.63
C THR A 82 23.08 -1.79 -3.60
N GLY A 83 21.83 -2.12 -3.97
CA GLY A 83 20.96 -3.00 -3.21
C GLY A 83 20.94 -4.41 -3.83
N LYS A 84 21.22 -5.44 -3.03
CA LYS A 84 21.15 -6.85 -3.44
C LYS A 84 20.18 -7.59 -2.55
N LYS A 85 19.34 -8.43 -3.16
CA LYS A 85 18.38 -9.25 -2.41
C LYS A 85 18.33 -10.64 -3.01
N LEU A 86 18.59 -11.64 -2.17
CA LEU A 86 18.32 -13.04 -2.46
C LEU A 86 17.11 -13.46 -1.64
N ASP A 87 16.07 -13.94 -2.29
CA ASP A 87 14.80 -14.31 -1.68
C ASP A 87 14.48 -15.76 -2.05
N TYR A 88 14.52 -16.64 -1.07
CA TYR A 88 14.16 -18.04 -1.21
C TYR A 88 12.93 -18.34 -0.39
N ASN A 89 11.94 -18.97 -0.99
CA ASN A 89 10.79 -19.49 -0.27
C ASN A 89 10.46 -20.92 -0.67
N ILE A 90 9.93 -21.65 0.30
CA ILE A 90 9.40 -22.99 0.14
C ILE A 90 8.01 -23.03 0.78
N PHE A 91 7.06 -23.67 0.14
CA PHE A 91 5.71 -23.79 0.66
C PHE A 91 5.12 -25.17 0.44
N ALA A 92 4.20 -25.52 1.34
CA ALA A 92 3.34 -26.69 1.24
C ALA A 92 1.91 -26.28 1.53
N ARG A 93 1.01 -26.55 0.60
CA ARG A 93 -0.43 -26.26 0.69
C ARG A 93 -1.21 -27.54 0.59
N ALA A 94 -2.21 -27.70 1.46
CA ALA A 94 -3.12 -28.82 1.43
C ALA A 94 -4.56 -28.31 1.56
N ASN A 95 -5.47 -28.84 0.75
CA ASN A 95 -6.90 -28.76 0.92
C ASN A 95 -7.45 -30.18 1.10
N TYR A 96 -8.29 -30.34 2.09
CA TYR A 96 -8.91 -31.63 2.39
C TYR A 96 -10.42 -31.48 2.58
N LYS A 97 -11.17 -32.13 1.72
CA LYS A 97 -12.62 -32.23 1.82
C LYS A 97 -12.97 -33.35 2.80
N LEU A 98 -13.12 -32.99 4.06
CA LEU A 98 -13.41 -33.92 5.18
C LEU A 98 -14.87 -34.27 5.04
N PHE A 99 -15.74 -34.43 4.66
CA PHE A 99 -17.12 -34.65 4.30
C PHE A 99 -17.52 -33.75 3.12
N ASN A 100 -18.67 -34.02 2.54
CA ASN A 100 -19.19 -33.19 1.45
C ASN A 100 -19.42 -31.71 1.86
N GLN A 101 -19.42 -31.44 3.16
CA GLN A 101 -19.79 -30.14 3.72
C GLN A 101 -18.63 -29.35 4.32
N LEU A 102 -17.52 -30.00 4.68
CA LEU A 102 -16.40 -29.32 5.36
C LEU A 102 -15.12 -29.45 4.54
N ASN A 103 -14.59 -28.29 4.15
CA ASN A 103 -13.28 -28.19 3.52
C ASN A 103 -12.29 -27.56 4.49
N LEU A 104 -11.19 -28.25 4.78
CA LEU A 104 -10.08 -27.76 5.57
C LEU A 104 -8.96 -27.37 4.63
N PHE A 105 -8.25 -26.26 4.95
CA PHE A 105 -7.03 -25.92 4.24
C PHE A 105 -5.91 -25.54 5.20
N ALA A 106 -4.68 -25.83 4.78
CA ALA A 106 -3.46 -25.39 5.41
C ALA A 106 -2.47 -24.95 4.33
N ASP A 107 -1.77 -23.86 4.59
CA ASP A 107 -0.67 -23.36 3.76
C ASP A 107 0.47 -23.00 4.70
N LEU A 108 1.62 -23.65 4.52
CA LEU A 108 2.82 -23.43 5.33
C LEU A 108 3.90 -22.89 4.40
N GLN A 109 4.38 -21.69 4.68
CA GLN A 109 5.47 -21.09 3.93
C GLN A 109 6.63 -20.75 4.85
N TYR A 110 7.83 -21.11 4.44
CA TYR A 110 9.07 -20.58 5.00
C TYR A 110 9.77 -19.75 3.94
N ARG A 111 10.19 -18.52 4.33
CA ARG A 111 10.87 -17.58 3.46
C ARG A 111 12.15 -17.10 4.13
N ASN A 112 13.26 -17.17 3.40
CA ASN A 112 14.55 -16.62 3.80
C ASN A 112 14.93 -15.50 2.83
N ILE A 113 15.37 -14.38 3.40
CA ILE A 113 15.79 -13.21 2.65
C ILE A 113 17.17 -12.78 3.14
N ASP A 114 18.14 -12.71 2.23
CA ASP A 114 19.43 -12.05 2.46
C ASP A 114 19.36 -10.69 1.73
N TYR A 115 19.49 -9.58 2.48
CA TYR A 115 19.32 -8.24 1.96
C TYR A 115 20.52 -7.37 2.33
N ARG A 116 21.17 -6.78 1.33
CA ARG A 116 22.35 -5.93 1.48
C ARG A 116 22.17 -4.63 0.74
N ILE A 117 22.61 -3.53 1.38
CA ILE A 117 22.70 -2.22 0.76
C ILE A 117 24.08 -1.67 1.11
N ASP A 118 24.92 -1.45 0.10
CA ASP A 118 26.26 -0.93 0.25
C ASP A 118 26.42 0.36 -0.53
N GLY A 119 27.17 1.34 0.01
CA GLY A 119 27.53 2.57 -0.68
C GLY A 119 27.02 3.83 0.00
N THR A 120 26.79 4.90 -0.75
CA THR A 120 26.36 6.19 -0.21
C THR A 120 25.04 6.65 -0.81
N SER A 121 24.17 7.23 0.02
CA SER A 121 22.93 7.88 -0.46
C SER A 121 23.23 9.29 -1.03
N ASP A 122 22.23 9.88 -1.67
CA ASP A 122 22.30 11.26 -2.15
C ASP A 122 22.46 12.30 -1.05
N LYS A 123 22.10 11.96 0.19
CA LYS A 123 22.36 12.75 1.42
C LYS A 123 23.72 12.44 2.06
N LYS A 124 24.56 11.64 1.40
CA LYS A 124 25.87 11.18 1.86
C LYS A 124 25.84 10.31 3.12
N ALA A 125 24.70 9.76 3.47
CA ALA A 125 24.64 8.71 4.46
C ALA A 125 25.32 7.44 3.90
N VAL A 126 26.18 6.83 4.70
CA VAL A 126 26.79 5.55 4.36
C VAL A 126 25.78 4.46 4.64
N HIS A 127 25.52 3.64 3.64
CA HIS A 127 24.76 2.40 3.79
C HIS A 127 25.76 1.24 3.93
N ASP A 128 25.60 0.50 5.00
CA ASP A 128 26.28 -0.77 5.28
C ASP A 128 25.23 -1.68 5.95
N THR A 129 24.19 -2.00 5.16
CA THR A 129 23.09 -2.82 5.63
C THR A 129 23.32 -4.24 5.17
N ASN A 130 23.34 -5.18 6.12
CA ASN A 130 23.45 -6.60 5.85
C ASN A 130 22.51 -7.34 6.79
N GLU A 131 21.30 -7.63 6.30
CA GLU A 131 20.21 -8.19 7.08
C GLU A 131 19.77 -9.53 6.51
N GLN A 132 19.46 -10.44 7.42
CA GLN A 132 18.90 -11.74 7.07
C GLN A 132 17.58 -11.95 7.80
N PHE A 133 16.54 -12.29 7.05
CA PHE A 133 15.20 -12.50 7.58
C PHE A 133 14.78 -13.95 7.38
N HIS A 134 14.18 -14.52 8.43
CA HIS A 134 13.60 -15.85 8.43
C HIS A 134 12.13 -15.74 8.82
N PHE A 135 11.25 -15.99 7.88
CA PHE A 135 9.82 -15.86 8.07
C PHE A 135 9.12 -17.20 7.96
N PHE A 136 8.30 -17.50 8.94
CA PHE A 136 7.36 -18.61 8.87
C PHE A 136 5.95 -18.04 8.80
N ASN A 137 5.25 -18.28 7.69
CA ASN A 137 3.96 -17.74 7.33
C ASN A 137 2.92 -18.87 7.20
N PRO A 138 2.39 -19.41 8.31
CA PRO A 138 1.32 -20.39 8.26
C PRO A 138 -0.02 -19.73 7.98
N LYS A 139 -0.87 -20.42 7.22
CA LYS A 139 -2.28 -20.10 7.07
C LYS A 139 -3.10 -21.37 7.20
N VAL A 140 -4.13 -21.34 8.05
CA VAL A 140 -5.06 -22.45 8.23
C VAL A 140 -6.49 -21.93 8.21
N GLY A 141 -7.42 -22.77 7.80
CA GLY A 141 -8.83 -22.39 7.84
C GLY A 141 -9.76 -23.54 7.47
N ALA A 142 -11.03 -23.25 7.62
CA ALA A 142 -12.10 -24.16 7.30
C ALA A 142 -13.24 -23.43 6.59
N THR A 143 -13.85 -24.08 5.64
CA THR A 143 -15.09 -23.63 4.99
C THR A 143 -16.15 -24.71 5.18
N TRP A 144 -17.25 -24.32 5.77
CA TRP A 144 -18.40 -25.20 6.03
C TRP A 144 -19.57 -24.86 5.12
N LEU A 145 -19.97 -25.79 4.29
CA LEU A 145 -21.19 -25.74 3.49
C LEU A 145 -22.37 -26.17 4.35
N ILE A 146 -23.02 -25.22 5.01
CA ILE A 146 -24.14 -25.44 5.92
C ILE A 146 -25.36 -26.00 5.14
N ALA A 147 -25.58 -25.45 3.96
CA ALA A 147 -26.59 -25.84 3.01
C ALA A 147 -26.09 -25.59 1.57
N PRO A 148 -26.77 -26.06 0.52
CA PRO A 148 -26.33 -25.84 -0.86
C PRO A 148 -26.12 -24.37 -1.25
N ASN A 149 -26.78 -23.46 -0.55
CA ASN A 149 -26.74 -22.03 -0.78
C ASN A 149 -26.15 -21.23 0.40
N GLN A 150 -25.57 -21.89 1.42
CA GLN A 150 -25.05 -21.25 2.62
C GLN A 150 -23.68 -21.80 2.97
N GLN A 151 -22.74 -20.90 3.24
CA GLN A 151 -21.41 -21.28 3.70
C GLN A 151 -20.92 -20.34 4.79
N ALA A 152 -20.17 -20.90 5.72
CA ALA A 152 -19.39 -20.15 6.71
C ALA A 152 -17.90 -20.49 6.54
N TYR A 153 -17.02 -19.55 6.89
CA TYR A 153 -15.58 -19.82 6.94
C TYR A 153 -14.94 -19.18 8.15
N ALA A 154 -13.82 -19.74 8.55
CA ALA A 154 -12.91 -19.13 9.51
C ALA A 154 -11.48 -19.41 9.05
N SER A 155 -10.59 -18.43 9.22
CA SER A 155 -9.18 -18.56 8.92
C SER A 155 -8.29 -17.81 9.89
N LEU A 156 -7.07 -18.32 10.06
CA LEU A 156 -5.97 -17.69 10.77
C LEU A 156 -4.76 -17.69 9.85
N SER A 157 -4.11 -16.54 9.71
CA SER A 157 -2.86 -16.44 8.97
C SER A 157 -1.81 -15.61 9.70
N VAL A 158 -0.55 -15.94 9.45
CA VAL A 158 0.61 -15.13 9.86
C VAL A 158 1.36 -14.71 8.61
N ALA A 159 1.68 -13.43 8.53
CA ALA A 159 2.47 -12.88 7.44
C ALA A 159 3.58 -11.97 7.99
N HIS A 160 4.69 -11.91 7.28
CA HIS A 160 5.80 -11.03 7.61
C HIS A 160 6.20 -10.20 6.39
N ARG A 161 6.70 -9.01 6.66
CA ARG A 161 7.26 -8.11 5.65
C ARG A 161 8.59 -7.55 6.14
N GLU A 162 9.62 -7.71 5.33
CA GLU A 162 10.92 -7.08 5.56
C GLU A 162 10.86 -5.57 5.31
N PRO A 163 11.76 -4.78 5.93
CA PRO A 163 11.94 -3.37 5.60
C PRO A 163 12.33 -3.20 4.13
N THR A 164 11.82 -2.17 3.52
CA THR A 164 12.26 -1.75 2.18
C THR A 164 13.50 -0.86 2.28
N ARG A 165 14.17 -0.60 1.15
CA ARG A 165 15.31 0.31 1.10
C ARG A 165 14.99 1.67 1.75
N ASN A 166 13.84 2.27 1.45
CA ASN A 166 13.44 3.57 1.97
C ASN A 166 13.32 3.58 3.51
N ASN A 167 13.08 2.44 4.14
CA ASN A 167 13.03 2.35 5.60
C ASN A 167 14.43 2.44 6.24
N TYR A 168 15.50 2.12 5.49
CA TYR A 168 16.88 2.27 5.93
C TYR A 168 17.45 3.68 5.66
N GLU A 169 16.80 4.47 4.81
CA GLU A 169 17.17 5.86 4.56
C GLU A 169 16.65 6.74 5.70
N LYS A 170 17.54 7.03 6.67
CA LYS A 170 17.22 7.85 7.85
C LYS A 170 17.05 9.31 7.44
N GLU A 171 15.81 9.78 7.35
CA GLU A 171 15.55 11.22 7.19
C GLU A 171 15.56 11.98 8.52
N PHE A 172 15.26 11.31 9.61
CA PHE A 172 15.27 11.85 10.97
C PHE A 172 15.88 10.80 11.88
N ASP A 173 16.56 11.27 12.92
CA ASP A 173 17.33 10.53 13.90
C ASP A 173 16.51 9.41 14.59
N ASN A 174 16.20 8.38 13.84
CA ASN A 174 15.70 7.13 14.40
C ASN A 174 16.92 6.31 14.78
N ALA A 175 17.27 6.34 16.05
CA ALA A 175 18.38 5.60 16.64
C ALA A 175 18.27 4.07 16.44
N HIS A 176 17.22 3.59 15.77
CA HIS A 176 16.92 2.18 15.62
C HIS A 176 16.87 1.78 14.14
N SER A 177 17.48 0.65 13.81
CA SER A 177 17.26 -0.01 12.52
C SER A 177 15.79 -0.40 12.34
N PRO A 178 15.24 -0.32 11.12
CA PRO A 178 13.86 -0.73 10.87
C PRO A 178 13.70 -2.22 11.16
N LEU A 179 12.56 -2.57 11.77
CA LEU A 179 12.23 -3.94 12.15
C LEU A 179 11.26 -4.56 11.14
N ALA A 180 11.37 -5.87 10.93
CA ALA A 180 10.40 -6.58 10.12
C ALA A 180 9.00 -6.53 10.76
N GLU A 181 7.99 -6.29 9.92
CA GLU A 181 6.59 -6.31 10.30
C GLU A 181 6.07 -7.74 10.41
N ARG A 182 5.24 -8.02 11.41
CA ARG A 182 4.46 -9.25 11.54
C ARG A 182 2.98 -8.92 11.65
N LEU A 183 2.18 -9.63 10.90
CA LEU A 183 0.72 -9.63 10.95
C LEU A 183 0.23 -10.99 11.44
N MET A 184 -0.71 -11.01 12.38
CA MET A 184 -1.61 -12.13 12.66
C MET A 184 -3.02 -11.70 12.26
N ASP A 185 -3.61 -12.44 11.35
CA ASP A 185 -4.90 -12.12 10.76
C ASP A 185 -5.93 -13.23 11.06
N TYR A 186 -7.02 -12.83 11.68
CA TYR A 186 -8.15 -13.67 12.06
C TYR A 186 -9.36 -13.24 11.24
N GLU A 187 -9.92 -14.16 10.48
CA GLU A 187 -11.10 -13.89 9.66
C GLU A 187 -12.22 -14.89 9.94
N VAL A 188 -13.44 -14.40 9.95
CA VAL A 188 -14.64 -15.23 9.95
C VAL A 188 -15.66 -14.66 8.99
N GLY A 189 -16.47 -15.50 8.37
CA GLY A 189 -17.50 -14.99 7.48
C GLY A 189 -18.62 -15.98 7.22
N TYR A 190 -19.72 -15.43 6.76
CA TYR A 190 -20.91 -16.17 6.35
C TYR A 190 -21.44 -15.59 5.05
N ARG A 191 -21.84 -16.47 4.14
CA ARG A 191 -22.46 -16.13 2.86
C ARG A 191 -23.71 -16.97 2.63
N ILE A 192 -24.76 -16.31 2.15
CA ILE A 192 -25.96 -16.96 1.63
C ILE A 192 -26.23 -16.43 0.22
N ALA A 193 -26.55 -17.33 -0.72
CA ALA A 193 -26.84 -16.98 -2.09
C ALA A 193 -28.11 -17.69 -2.57
N ASN A 194 -29.08 -16.92 -3.02
CA ASN A 194 -30.32 -17.40 -3.63
C ASN A 194 -30.36 -17.00 -5.11
N ARG A 195 -31.41 -17.43 -5.80
CA ARG A 195 -31.56 -17.16 -7.23
C ARG A 195 -31.60 -15.67 -7.58
N THR A 196 -32.19 -14.86 -6.72
CA THR A 196 -32.43 -13.43 -6.95
C THR A 196 -31.66 -12.50 -6.02
N TRP A 197 -30.99 -13.01 -5.01
CA TRP A 197 -30.21 -12.22 -4.10
C TRP A 197 -29.10 -13.04 -3.45
N GLU A 198 -28.04 -12.36 -3.05
CA GLU A 198 -26.99 -12.90 -2.19
C GLU A 198 -26.59 -11.87 -1.13
N ALA A 199 -26.11 -12.36 -0.01
CA ALA A 199 -25.58 -11.54 1.07
C ALA A 199 -24.41 -12.25 1.72
N SER A 200 -23.44 -11.47 2.17
CA SER A 200 -22.34 -11.95 2.99
C SER A 200 -21.99 -10.95 4.09
N VAL A 201 -21.53 -11.50 5.20
CA VAL A 201 -20.93 -10.78 6.30
C VAL A 201 -19.59 -11.41 6.62
N GLY A 202 -18.56 -10.59 6.74
CA GLY A 202 -17.23 -10.96 7.20
C GLY A 202 -16.83 -10.11 8.38
N GLY A 203 -16.06 -10.68 9.30
CA GLY A 203 -15.38 -9.97 10.36
C GLY A 203 -13.89 -10.32 10.33
N TYR A 204 -13.04 -9.34 10.61
CA TYR A 204 -11.61 -9.56 10.67
C TYR A 204 -10.97 -8.83 11.86
N PHE A 205 -9.88 -9.39 12.35
CA PHE A 205 -9.00 -8.78 13.33
C PHE A 205 -7.55 -9.04 12.93
N MET A 206 -6.83 -7.97 12.59
CA MET A 206 -5.45 -7.96 12.16
C MET A 206 -4.58 -7.36 13.27
N ASP A 207 -3.79 -8.19 13.95
CA ASP A 207 -2.84 -7.78 14.99
C ASP A 207 -1.45 -7.62 14.40
N TYR A 208 -0.91 -6.40 14.47
CA TYR A 208 0.40 -6.07 13.92
C TYR A 208 1.43 -5.85 15.00
N LYS A 209 2.63 -6.34 14.74
CA LYS A 209 3.85 -5.99 15.45
C LYS A 209 4.83 -5.34 14.48
N ASN A 210 5.38 -4.20 14.88
CA ASN A 210 6.31 -3.40 14.08
C ASN A 210 5.74 -3.01 12.70
N GLN A 211 4.46 -2.64 12.64
CA GLN A 211 3.83 -2.21 11.38
C GLN A 211 4.53 -0.98 10.82
N PHE A 212 4.74 -0.97 9.50
CA PHE A 212 5.12 0.26 8.78
C PHE A 212 3.87 1.08 8.49
N VAL A 213 3.77 2.25 9.11
CA VAL A 213 2.67 3.21 8.90
C VAL A 213 3.21 4.49 8.27
N LEU A 214 2.42 5.13 7.42
CA LEU A 214 2.78 6.42 6.85
C LEU A 214 2.71 7.49 7.94
N ASN A 215 3.71 8.37 8.00
CA ASN A 215 3.75 9.45 8.97
C ASN A 215 3.28 10.81 8.41
N GLY A 216 2.73 10.82 7.22
CA GLY A 216 2.18 12.01 6.54
C GLY A 216 3.20 12.81 5.76
N ARG A 217 4.49 12.46 5.79
CA ARG A 217 5.58 13.21 5.17
C ARG A 217 5.94 12.65 3.81
N LEU A 218 6.55 13.49 3.00
CA LEU A 218 7.21 13.09 1.76
C LEU A 218 8.73 13.26 1.89
N ASN A 219 9.47 12.38 1.24
CA ASN A 219 10.91 12.55 1.06
C ASN A 219 11.23 13.58 -0.05
N ASP A 220 12.52 13.84 -0.33
CA ASP A 220 12.96 14.83 -1.32
C ASP A 220 12.52 14.58 -2.77
N ILE A 221 12.04 13.38 -3.06
CA ILE A 221 11.56 12.98 -4.38
C ILE A 221 10.03 12.77 -4.43
N GLY A 222 9.33 13.13 -3.34
CA GLY A 222 7.88 13.08 -3.27
C GLY A 222 7.31 11.71 -2.90
N GLU A 223 8.12 10.77 -2.40
CA GLU A 223 7.62 9.49 -1.91
C GLU A 223 7.17 9.59 -0.44
N ALA A 224 6.12 8.88 -0.10
CA ALA A 224 5.60 8.85 1.26
C ALA A 224 6.57 8.14 2.22
N VAL A 225 6.82 8.78 3.36
CA VAL A 225 7.69 8.25 4.41
C VAL A 225 6.89 7.40 5.39
N SER A 226 7.43 6.25 5.74
CA SER A 226 6.85 5.35 6.75
C SER A 226 7.80 5.14 7.93
N GLU A 227 7.20 4.82 9.07
CA GLU A 227 7.89 4.47 10.31
C GLU A 227 7.36 3.17 10.90
N ASN A 228 8.17 2.46 11.70
CA ASN A 228 7.68 1.32 12.47
C ASN A 228 6.91 1.79 13.71
N VAL A 229 5.73 1.20 13.93
CA VAL A 229 5.01 1.31 15.19
C VAL A 229 4.99 -0.04 15.89
N ALA A 230 5.30 -0.06 17.19
CA ALA A 230 5.51 -1.30 17.93
C ALA A 230 4.27 -2.21 17.93
N LYS A 231 3.07 -1.61 18.10
CA LYS A 231 1.79 -2.32 18.17
C LYS A 231 0.71 -1.53 17.46
N SER A 232 -0.03 -2.19 16.60
CA SER A 232 -1.21 -1.63 15.94
C SER A 232 -2.19 -2.75 15.60
N TYR A 233 -3.42 -2.38 15.32
CA TYR A 233 -4.42 -3.32 14.86
C TYR A 233 -5.35 -2.69 13.84
N ARG A 234 -5.95 -3.55 13.03
CA ARG A 234 -7.08 -3.23 12.17
C ARG A 234 -8.17 -4.25 12.45
N MET A 235 -9.38 -3.80 12.71
CA MET A 235 -10.52 -4.69 12.84
C MET A 235 -11.73 -4.11 12.13
N GLY A 236 -12.61 -4.97 11.66
CA GLY A 236 -13.78 -4.49 10.97
C GLY A 236 -14.80 -5.55 10.66
N VAL A 237 -15.92 -5.05 10.12
CA VAL A 237 -17.00 -5.85 9.57
C VAL A 237 -17.22 -5.42 8.14
N GLU A 238 -17.30 -6.40 7.26
CA GLU A 238 -17.58 -6.21 5.84
C GLU A 238 -18.93 -6.83 5.50
N LEU A 239 -19.79 -6.03 4.89
CA LEU A 239 -21.09 -6.45 4.40
C LEU A 239 -21.11 -6.36 2.89
N ALA A 240 -21.54 -7.39 2.20
CA ALA A 240 -21.77 -7.32 0.77
C ALA A 240 -23.11 -7.98 0.42
N GLY A 241 -23.76 -7.44 -0.60
CA GLY A 241 -25.02 -7.96 -1.08
C GLY A 241 -25.21 -7.68 -2.57
N ALA A 242 -25.97 -8.55 -3.21
CA ALA A 242 -26.45 -8.34 -4.56
C ALA A 242 -27.93 -8.72 -4.65
N TRP A 243 -28.69 -7.91 -5.37
CA TRP A 243 -30.11 -8.13 -5.62
C TRP A 243 -30.43 -8.06 -7.10
N LYS A 244 -31.00 -9.11 -7.64
CA LYS A 244 -31.37 -9.28 -9.03
C LYS A 244 -32.86 -9.65 -9.16
N PRO A 245 -33.77 -8.69 -8.95
CA PRO A 245 -35.22 -8.94 -8.97
C PRO A 245 -35.73 -9.38 -10.35
N SER A 246 -34.99 -9.03 -11.39
CA SER A 246 -35.33 -9.39 -12.78
C SER A 246 -34.07 -9.67 -13.60
N GLN A 247 -34.23 -10.17 -14.82
CA GLN A 247 -33.12 -10.35 -15.77
C GLN A 247 -32.52 -9.02 -16.24
N HIS A 248 -33.21 -7.90 -16.00
CA HIS A 248 -32.83 -6.58 -16.51
C HIS A 248 -32.17 -5.69 -15.45
N PHE A 249 -32.40 -5.95 -14.17
CA PHE A 249 -31.94 -5.12 -13.08
C PHE A 249 -31.05 -5.89 -12.12
N ARG A 250 -29.92 -5.29 -11.72
CA ARG A 250 -29.02 -5.77 -10.69
C ARG A 250 -28.55 -4.62 -9.82
N TRP A 251 -28.56 -4.81 -8.51
CA TRP A 251 -27.96 -3.91 -7.55
C TRP A 251 -26.93 -4.66 -6.71
N ASP A 252 -25.67 -4.19 -6.74
CA ASP A 252 -24.58 -4.68 -5.91
C ASP A 252 -24.22 -3.60 -4.91
N VAL A 253 -23.99 -3.99 -3.66
CA VAL A 253 -23.60 -3.08 -2.56
C VAL A 253 -22.56 -3.76 -1.68
N ASN A 254 -21.58 -2.99 -1.24
CA ASN A 254 -20.68 -3.40 -0.16
C ASN A 254 -20.42 -2.23 0.79
N VAL A 255 -20.20 -2.55 2.07
CA VAL A 255 -19.88 -1.60 3.13
C VAL A 255 -18.82 -2.23 4.02
N SER A 256 -17.72 -1.53 4.23
CA SER A 256 -16.69 -1.85 5.22
C SER A 256 -16.74 -0.85 6.36
N LEU A 257 -16.86 -1.35 7.57
CA LEU A 257 -16.80 -0.58 8.81
C LEU A 257 -15.56 -1.05 9.56
N SER A 258 -14.62 -0.15 9.83
CA SER A 258 -13.33 -0.54 10.40
C SER A 258 -12.85 0.41 11.49
N GLU A 259 -12.06 -0.14 12.40
CA GLU A 259 -11.24 0.57 13.36
C GLU A 259 -9.77 0.22 13.16
N ASN A 260 -8.92 1.24 12.96
CA ASN A 260 -7.53 1.09 12.59
C ASN A 260 -6.69 1.94 13.55
N LYS A 261 -5.99 1.31 14.51
CA LYS A 261 -5.34 2.03 15.61
C LYS A 261 -3.90 1.60 15.84
N ILE A 262 -3.06 2.58 16.17
CA ILE A 262 -1.75 2.39 16.78
C ILE A 262 -1.92 2.48 18.29
N LYS A 263 -1.27 1.60 19.05
CA LYS A 263 -1.26 1.63 20.54
C LYS A 263 0.05 2.18 21.05
N ASP A 264 -0.02 2.91 22.19
CA ASP A 264 1.13 3.46 22.90
C ASP A 264 2.07 4.23 21.96
N TYR A 265 1.49 5.14 21.16
CA TYR A 265 2.20 5.86 20.11
C TYR A 265 2.84 7.14 20.64
N THR A 266 4.16 7.26 20.47
CA THR A 266 4.91 8.49 20.74
C THR A 266 5.26 9.17 19.42
N PRO A 267 4.57 10.28 19.05
CA PRO A 267 4.91 11.01 17.85
C PRO A 267 6.25 11.74 18.00
N TYR A 268 7.01 11.81 16.91
CA TYR A 268 8.23 12.61 16.81
C TYR A 268 8.05 13.66 15.73
N LEU A 269 8.23 14.93 16.09
CA LEU A 269 8.15 16.05 15.15
C LEU A 269 9.49 16.80 15.10
N PRO A 270 9.88 17.36 13.92
CA PRO A 270 11.00 18.27 13.85
C PRO A 270 10.70 19.54 14.67
N ASP A 271 11.72 20.14 15.23
CA ASP A 271 11.64 21.48 15.78
C ASP A 271 11.44 22.54 14.67
N ALA A 272 11.24 23.79 15.05
CA ALA A 272 11.00 24.90 14.12
C ALA A 272 12.13 25.11 13.08
N ASN A 273 13.34 24.66 13.38
CA ASN A 273 14.49 24.76 12.49
C ASN A 273 14.70 23.50 11.63
N GLY A 274 13.98 22.41 11.95
CA GLY A 274 14.17 21.11 11.31
C GLY A 274 15.48 20.40 11.71
N GLU A 275 16.14 20.87 12.79
CA GLU A 275 17.45 20.34 13.21
C GLU A 275 17.31 19.17 14.19
N LYS A 276 16.27 19.16 15.01
CA LYS A 276 16.04 18.15 16.06
C LYS A 276 14.68 17.50 15.91
N SER A 277 14.62 16.22 16.20
CA SER A 277 13.37 15.47 16.36
C SER A 277 12.97 15.50 17.83
N VAL A 278 11.77 16.00 18.11
CA VAL A 278 11.23 16.18 19.48
C VAL A 278 10.12 15.18 19.69
N ALA A 279 10.22 14.39 20.77
CA ALA A 279 9.17 13.48 21.18
C ALA A 279 7.99 14.25 21.81
N LEU A 280 6.78 13.96 21.35
CA LEU A 280 5.55 14.46 21.96
C LEU A 280 5.04 13.47 23.04
N PRO A 281 4.10 13.90 23.89
CA PRO A 281 3.47 12.99 24.85
C PRO A 281 2.89 11.73 24.16
N THR A 282 3.16 10.58 24.76
CA THR A 282 2.64 9.30 24.29
C THR A 282 1.12 9.28 24.34
N LYS A 283 0.49 8.93 23.24
CA LYS A 283 -0.95 8.65 23.15
C LYS A 283 -1.19 7.18 23.42
N SER A 284 -2.17 6.84 24.25
CA SER A 284 -2.58 5.44 24.50
C SER A 284 -3.09 4.78 23.22
N SER A 285 -3.69 5.57 22.32
CA SER A 285 -4.16 5.11 21.01
C SER A 285 -4.26 6.28 20.03
N THR A 286 -4.00 6.02 18.75
CA THR A 286 -4.23 6.99 17.66
C THR A 286 -4.65 6.26 16.39
N THR A 287 -5.36 6.94 15.50
CA THR A 287 -5.80 6.37 14.21
C THR A 287 -4.62 6.28 13.23
N ILE A 288 -4.52 5.16 12.53
CA ILE A 288 -3.54 4.97 11.46
C ILE A 288 -3.89 5.92 10.29
N SER A 289 -2.90 6.62 9.76
CA SER A 289 -3.06 7.48 8.60
C SER A 289 -3.65 6.75 7.40
N PHE A 290 -4.37 7.46 6.51
CA PHE A 290 -5.03 6.94 5.31
C PHE A 290 -5.90 5.70 5.54
N SER A 291 -6.57 5.64 6.70
CA SER A 291 -7.39 4.50 7.09
C SER A 291 -8.81 4.98 7.48
N PRO A 292 -9.70 5.17 6.50
CA PRO A 292 -11.07 5.61 6.76
C PRO A 292 -11.84 4.53 7.54
N ALA A 293 -12.67 4.97 8.48
CA ALA A 293 -13.51 4.05 9.28
C ALA A 293 -14.67 3.46 8.49
N VAL A 294 -15.09 4.11 7.39
CA VAL A 294 -16.23 3.69 6.57
C VAL A 294 -15.86 3.82 5.10
N VAL A 295 -16.03 2.72 4.35
CA VAL A 295 -16.00 2.72 2.88
C VAL A 295 -17.23 1.98 2.39
N ALA A 296 -17.96 2.57 1.44
CA ALA A 296 -19.15 1.94 0.86
C ALA A 296 -19.15 2.11 -0.66
N ASN A 297 -19.60 1.08 -1.37
CA ASN A 297 -19.78 1.12 -2.81
C ASN A 297 -21.16 0.56 -3.19
N SER A 298 -21.76 1.14 -4.25
CA SER A 298 -23.03 0.71 -4.80
C SER A 298 -22.97 0.73 -6.33
N ILE A 299 -23.43 -0.33 -6.98
CA ILE A 299 -23.54 -0.42 -8.43
C ILE A 299 -24.98 -0.80 -8.77
N LEU A 300 -25.70 0.12 -9.36
CA LEU A 300 -27.01 -0.14 -9.96
C LEU A 300 -26.82 -0.37 -11.45
N ALA A 301 -27.22 -1.52 -11.96
CA ALA A 301 -27.09 -1.88 -13.35
C ALA A 301 -28.46 -2.24 -13.96
N TYR A 302 -28.72 -1.74 -15.16
CA TYR A 302 -29.91 -2.01 -15.95
C TYR A 302 -29.55 -2.38 -17.38
N ASN A 303 -30.14 -3.46 -17.89
CA ASN A 303 -29.90 -3.97 -19.23
C ASN A 303 -31.23 -4.33 -19.91
N TYR A 304 -31.50 -3.75 -21.08
CA TYR A 304 -32.71 -4.06 -21.83
C TYR A 304 -32.53 -3.85 -23.33
N LYS A 305 -32.77 -4.86 -24.16
CA LYS A 305 -32.81 -4.79 -25.64
C LYS A 305 -31.64 -3.99 -26.27
N GLY A 306 -30.40 -4.31 -25.87
CA GLY A 306 -29.20 -3.63 -26.34
C GLY A 306 -28.83 -2.38 -25.56
N PHE A 307 -29.74 -1.80 -24.77
CA PHE A 307 -29.42 -0.73 -23.83
C PHE A 307 -28.82 -1.30 -22.55
N ALA A 308 -27.69 -0.73 -22.10
CA ALA A 308 -27.09 -1.02 -20.81
C ALA A 308 -26.74 0.30 -20.12
N ALA A 309 -27.06 0.41 -18.84
CA ALA A 309 -26.66 1.54 -18.02
C ALA A 309 -26.22 1.07 -16.63
N SER A 310 -25.24 1.74 -16.05
CA SER A 310 -24.82 1.51 -14.67
C SER A 310 -24.50 2.81 -13.96
N LEU A 311 -25.01 2.94 -12.73
CA LEU A 311 -24.65 4.00 -11.79
C LEU A 311 -23.75 3.39 -10.73
N THR A 312 -22.49 3.81 -10.70
CA THR A 312 -21.51 3.42 -9.68
C THR A 312 -21.34 4.56 -8.70
N SER A 313 -21.55 4.29 -7.41
CA SER A 313 -21.41 5.29 -6.35
C SER A 313 -20.46 4.79 -5.28
N GLN A 314 -19.62 5.68 -4.76
CA GLN A 314 -18.64 5.40 -3.71
C GLN A 314 -18.74 6.45 -2.61
N TYR A 315 -18.71 5.99 -1.38
CA TYR A 315 -18.51 6.80 -0.18
C TYR A 315 -17.22 6.41 0.49
N VAL A 316 -16.39 7.39 0.84
CA VAL A 316 -15.19 7.23 1.63
C VAL A 316 -15.25 8.17 2.82
N GLY A 317 -15.11 7.64 4.03
CA GLY A 317 -15.07 8.40 5.26
C GLY A 317 -13.81 9.25 5.39
N ARG A 318 -13.79 10.14 6.38
CA ARG A 318 -12.61 10.97 6.69
C ARG A 318 -11.37 10.13 6.87
N GLN A 319 -10.23 10.64 6.40
CA GLN A 319 -8.90 10.03 6.55
C GLN A 319 -7.92 11.07 7.09
N TYR A 320 -7.09 10.69 8.07
CA TYR A 320 -5.99 11.53 8.50
C TYR A 320 -4.76 11.33 7.62
N LEU A 321 -4.03 12.41 7.34
CA LEU A 321 -2.78 12.36 6.56
C LEU A 321 -1.61 11.81 7.38
N ASP A 322 -1.67 11.96 8.70
CA ASP A 322 -0.66 11.52 9.66
C ASP A 322 -1.31 10.82 10.86
N ASN A 323 -0.48 10.37 11.81
CA ASN A 323 -0.95 9.64 13.00
C ASN A 323 -1.21 10.58 14.21
N LEU A 324 -1.36 11.89 13.99
CA LEU A 324 -1.63 12.86 15.05
C LEU A 324 -3.13 13.07 15.32
N GLU A 325 -4.01 12.66 14.41
CA GLU A 325 -5.47 12.88 14.46
C GLU A 325 -5.85 14.37 14.48
N MET A 326 -5.08 15.21 13.80
CA MET A 326 -5.40 16.63 13.68
C MET A 326 -6.42 16.83 12.55
N LYS A 327 -7.49 17.57 12.82
CA LYS A 327 -8.57 17.80 11.85
C LYS A 327 -8.05 18.53 10.59
N GLU A 328 -7.16 19.49 10.75
CA GLU A 328 -6.51 20.23 9.69
C GLU A 328 -5.63 19.34 8.78
N ASN A 329 -5.17 18.20 9.28
CA ASN A 329 -4.41 17.19 8.55
C ASN A 329 -5.30 16.01 8.16
N SER A 330 -6.49 16.28 7.67
CA SER A 330 -7.39 15.23 7.23
C SER A 330 -8.05 15.55 5.89
N LEU A 331 -8.29 14.50 5.11
CA LEU A 331 -9.17 14.53 3.95
C LEU A 331 -10.60 14.37 4.44
N ASP A 332 -11.50 15.25 4.01
CA ASP A 332 -12.91 15.14 4.37
C ASP A 332 -13.56 13.93 3.70
N ALA A 333 -14.65 13.45 4.29
CA ALA A 333 -15.43 12.38 3.71
C ALA A 333 -16.08 12.86 2.41
N TYR A 334 -16.16 11.96 1.42
CA TYR A 334 -16.79 12.30 0.13
C TYR A 334 -17.70 11.19 -0.38
N PHE A 335 -18.63 11.58 -1.24
CA PHE A 335 -19.50 10.70 -2.00
C PHE A 335 -19.43 11.09 -3.47
N VAL A 336 -19.09 10.14 -4.34
CA VAL A 336 -18.95 10.37 -5.78
C VAL A 336 -19.74 9.32 -6.54
N SER A 337 -20.35 9.74 -7.67
CA SER A 337 -21.11 8.84 -8.53
C SER A 337 -20.69 9.00 -9.98
N HIS A 338 -20.67 7.90 -10.71
CA HIS A 338 -20.35 7.81 -12.13
C HIS A 338 -21.48 7.11 -12.86
N LEU A 339 -21.92 7.68 -13.97
CA LEU A 339 -22.93 7.09 -14.83
C LEU A 339 -22.29 6.60 -16.13
N ASN A 340 -22.47 5.32 -16.43
CA ASN A 340 -22.13 4.75 -17.73
C ASN A 340 -23.41 4.34 -18.44
N ALA A 341 -23.49 4.61 -19.75
CA ALA A 341 -24.59 4.13 -20.57
C ALA A 341 -24.09 3.73 -21.95
N SER A 342 -24.66 2.68 -22.51
CA SER A 342 -24.33 2.20 -23.86
C SER A 342 -25.55 1.61 -24.56
N TYR A 343 -25.49 1.61 -25.89
CA TYR A 343 -26.48 0.97 -26.72
C TYR A 343 -25.83 0.13 -27.80
N THR A 344 -26.19 -1.14 -27.86
CA THR A 344 -25.71 -2.10 -28.86
C THR A 344 -26.79 -2.40 -29.87
N PHE A 345 -26.51 -2.25 -31.14
CA PHE A 345 -27.43 -2.53 -32.25
C PHE A 345 -26.75 -3.28 -33.40
N LYS A 346 -27.53 -3.91 -34.24
CA LYS A 346 -27.07 -4.60 -35.42
C LYS A 346 -27.22 -3.71 -36.64
N LEU A 347 -26.18 -3.61 -37.45
CA LEU A 347 -26.17 -2.88 -38.71
C LEU A 347 -25.69 -3.83 -39.82
N ARG A 348 -26.29 -3.72 -41.03
CA ARG A 348 -25.90 -4.57 -42.17
C ARG A 348 -24.41 -4.40 -42.48
N GLY A 349 -23.67 -5.51 -42.58
CA GLY A 349 -22.23 -5.54 -42.78
C GLY A 349 -21.38 -5.57 -41.50
N PHE A 350 -22.01 -5.43 -40.33
CA PHE A 350 -21.35 -5.53 -39.02
C PHE A 350 -22.03 -6.60 -38.17
N LYS A 351 -21.25 -7.28 -37.32
CA LYS A 351 -21.80 -8.24 -36.36
C LYS A 351 -22.67 -7.50 -35.33
N GLU A 352 -22.14 -6.42 -34.77
CA GLU A 352 -22.78 -5.51 -33.84
C GLU A 352 -22.01 -4.19 -33.76
N ILE A 353 -22.67 -3.12 -33.39
CA ILE A 353 -22.08 -1.82 -33.09
C ILE A 353 -22.54 -1.42 -31.68
N THR A 354 -21.61 -1.06 -30.83
CA THR A 354 -21.89 -0.51 -29.50
C THR A 354 -21.43 0.94 -29.46
N VAL A 355 -22.32 1.84 -29.05
CA VAL A 355 -22.03 3.24 -28.76
C VAL A 355 -22.29 3.46 -27.28
N GLY A 356 -21.33 4.07 -26.58
CA GLY A 356 -21.45 4.33 -25.16
C GLY A 356 -20.72 5.57 -24.71
N GLY A 357 -21.05 6.02 -23.50
CA GLY A 357 -20.43 7.16 -22.86
C GLY A 357 -20.43 7.01 -21.35
N THR A 358 -19.47 7.67 -20.70
CA THR A 358 -19.37 7.73 -19.25
C THR A 358 -19.33 9.17 -18.79
N VAL A 359 -20.15 9.50 -17.79
CA VAL A 359 -20.09 10.75 -17.05
C VAL A 359 -19.45 10.44 -15.70
N TYR A 360 -18.24 10.94 -15.51
CA TYR A 360 -17.56 10.86 -14.23
C TYR A 360 -18.03 11.98 -13.31
N ASN A 361 -18.07 11.71 -12.01
CA ASN A 361 -18.46 12.67 -10.99
C ASN A 361 -19.79 13.38 -11.33
N LEU A 362 -20.83 12.57 -11.53
CA LEU A 362 -22.17 13.02 -11.98
C LEU A 362 -22.77 14.12 -11.09
N LEU A 363 -22.40 14.15 -9.81
CA LEU A 363 -22.93 15.11 -8.82
C LEU A 363 -22.05 16.35 -8.65
N ASP A 364 -20.96 16.45 -9.41
CA ASP A 364 -19.96 17.53 -9.33
C ASP A 364 -19.42 17.75 -7.90
N THR A 365 -19.17 16.65 -7.20
CA THR A 365 -18.65 16.68 -5.83
C THR A 365 -17.19 17.13 -5.84
N MET A 366 -16.86 18.19 -5.10
CA MET A 366 -15.48 18.61 -4.87
C MET A 366 -14.89 17.77 -3.75
N TYR A 367 -13.76 17.08 -4.03
CA TYR A 367 -13.10 16.23 -3.03
C TYR A 367 -11.61 16.08 -3.33
N GLU A 368 -10.84 15.82 -2.26
CA GLU A 368 -9.43 15.46 -2.36
C GLU A 368 -9.27 13.95 -2.06
N THR A 369 -8.42 13.29 -2.86
CA THR A 369 -8.15 11.87 -2.72
C THR A 369 -6.85 11.58 -2.00
N ASN A 370 -5.93 12.54 -1.97
CA ASN A 370 -4.61 12.40 -1.40
C ASN A 370 -4.09 13.71 -0.81
N GLY A 371 -3.04 13.63 -0.02
CA GLY A 371 -2.37 14.78 0.56
C GLY A 371 -1.15 14.37 1.35
N TYR A 372 -0.41 15.35 1.86
CA TYR A 372 0.66 15.14 2.82
C TYR A 372 0.66 16.25 3.87
N SER A 373 1.26 15.99 5.00
CA SER A 373 1.38 16.91 6.13
C SER A 373 2.84 17.19 6.43
N GLN A 374 3.15 18.46 6.69
CA GLN A 374 4.46 18.89 7.21
C GLN A 374 4.25 19.48 8.60
N SER A 375 4.02 18.61 9.56
CA SER A 375 3.86 19.02 10.96
C SER A 375 5.21 19.21 11.62
N TYR A 376 5.34 20.26 12.45
CA TYR A 376 6.53 20.59 13.21
C TYR A 376 6.17 21.25 14.55
N LEU A 377 7.12 21.25 15.49
CA LEU A 377 6.97 21.90 16.77
C LEU A 377 7.52 23.33 16.70
N SER A 378 6.66 24.34 16.94
CA SER A 378 7.06 25.74 16.94
C SER A 378 7.98 26.08 18.14
N ALA A 379 8.61 27.25 18.12
CA ALA A 379 9.41 27.75 19.23
C ALA A 379 8.59 27.94 20.53
N THR A 380 7.26 28.02 20.43
CA THR A 380 6.32 28.10 21.55
C THR A 380 5.79 26.72 21.99
N ASN A 381 6.38 25.63 21.53
CA ASN A 381 5.95 24.25 21.77
C ASN A 381 4.52 23.93 21.29
N GLU A 382 4.02 24.66 20.29
CA GLU A 382 2.75 24.36 19.64
C GLU A 382 3.01 23.51 18.38
N ILE A 383 2.19 22.52 18.13
CA ILE A 383 2.21 21.77 16.86
C ILE A 383 1.67 22.69 15.77
N LYS A 384 2.47 22.95 14.77
CA LYS A 384 2.06 23.64 13.54
C LYS A 384 2.05 22.64 12.39
N SER A 385 1.16 22.83 11.45
CA SER A 385 1.02 21.97 10.27
C SER A 385 0.85 22.81 9.01
N ASN A 386 1.34 22.28 7.92
CA ASN A 386 1.15 22.86 6.58
C ASN A 386 0.74 21.75 5.60
N PRO A 387 -0.54 21.30 5.68
CA PRO A 387 -1.03 20.26 4.81
C PRO A 387 -1.13 20.72 3.36
N ARG A 388 -0.95 19.78 2.44
CA ARG A 388 -1.21 19.95 1.02
C ARG A 388 -2.13 18.84 0.56
N PHE A 389 -3.15 19.19 -0.20
CA PHE A 389 -4.19 18.31 -0.67
C PHE A 389 -4.17 18.23 -2.19
N TYR A 390 -4.54 17.07 -2.73
CA TYR A 390 -4.59 16.79 -4.16
C TYR A 390 -5.93 16.15 -4.52
N PRO A 391 -6.55 16.57 -5.64
CA PRO A 391 -7.79 15.98 -6.16
C PRO A 391 -7.60 14.56 -6.70
#